data_20253f26e04697fa3946be63d89eb6f0
#
_entry.id   20253f26e04697fa3946be63d89eb6f0
#
_cell.length_a   1.000
_cell.length_b   1.000
_cell.length_c   1.000
_cell.angle_alpha   90.00
_cell.angle_beta   90.00
_cell.angle_gamma   90.00
#
_symmetry.space_group_name_H-M   'P 1'
#
loop_
_entity.id
_entity.type
_entity.pdbx_description
1 polymer ?
#
loop_
_entity_poly.entity_id
_entity_poly.type
_entity_poly.pdbx_seq_one_letter_code
_entity_poly.pdbx_strand_id
1 'polypeptide(L)'
;AQVCVDAGIIAVAYFFSWYLRFRSGIFVQDAGVLPVQTYFSALFFIIPGYLLLYSSFQLYMPRRIKSYRQELWDIIRANGIGLMAFILVLYFIKQEHFSRQMLCIFFLVNIFLEFVSRYLIRTVLWKIRKQGMNQKHILMVGESKAAEQYMDRLRQNPKWGYHVFAHLKDEEKLERILEGNELDEVVIALRAEDYGKLERIVDVCEKAGVHT
;
A
#
# COMPACT_ATOMS: atom_id res chain seq x y z
N ALA A 1 7.05 5.75 7.48
CA ALA A 1 7.56 6.55 6.34
C ALA A 1 6.46 6.87 5.34
N GLN A 2 5.69 5.90 4.82
CA GLN A 2 4.68 6.13 3.77
C GLN A 2 3.56 7.08 4.21
N VAL A 3 3.06 6.97 5.44
CA VAL A 3 2.03 7.87 6.00
C VAL A 3 2.46 9.34 5.95
N CYS A 4 3.73 9.63 6.25
CA CYS A 4 4.25 11.00 6.19
C CYS A 4 4.34 11.52 4.74
N VAL A 5 4.68 10.64 3.79
CA VAL A 5 4.70 10.98 2.36
C VAL A 5 3.29 11.30 1.87
N ASP A 6 2.32 10.46 2.19
CA ASP A 6 0.92 10.65 1.79
C ASP A 6 0.35 11.93 2.41
N ALA A 7 0.64 12.23 3.69
CA ALA A 7 0.27 13.50 4.31
C ALA A 7 0.84 14.72 3.57
N GLY A 8 2.10 14.65 3.16
CA GLY A 8 2.74 15.68 2.33
C GLY A 8 2.09 15.81 0.96
N ILE A 9 1.76 14.70 0.31
CA ILE A 9 1.07 14.69 -1.00
C ILE A 9 -0.30 15.33 -0.91
N ILE A 10 -1.10 14.97 0.10
CA ILE A 10 -2.41 15.55 0.33
C ILE A 10 -2.30 17.08 0.51
N ALA A 11 -1.34 17.53 1.32
CA ALA A 11 -1.10 18.96 1.52
C ALA A 11 -0.72 19.66 0.22
N VAL A 12 0.25 19.12 -0.53
CA VAL A 12 0.71 19.67 -1.81
C VAL A 12 -0.43 19.67 -2.84
N ALA A 13 -1.18 18.58 -2.96
CA ALA A 13 -2.33 18.49 -3.86
C ALA A 13 -3.39 19.55 -3.54
N TYR A 14 -3.66 19.76 -2.25
CA TYR A 14 -4.63 20.75 -1.80
C TYR A 14 -4.18 22.17 -2.08
N PHE A 15 -2.94 22.54 -1.75
CA PHE A 15 -2.37 23.86 -2.05
C PHE A 15 -2.29 24.12 -3.55
N PHE A 16 -1.86 23.13 -4.31
CA PHE A 16 -1.79 23.27 -5.77
C PHE A 16 -3.18 23.49 -6.38
N SER A 17 -4.19 22.78 -5.89
CA SER A 17 -5.58 22.94 -6.33
C SER A 17 -6.16 24.29 -5.96
N TRP A 18 -5.83 24.79 -4.77
CA TRP A 18 -6.17 26.14 -4.34
C TRP A 18 -5.50 27.20 -5.25
N TYR A 19 -4.19 27.03 -5.51
CA TYR A 19 -3.44 27.93 -6.39
C TYR A 19 -4.01 27.95 -7.81
N LEU A 20 -4.27 26.79 -8.39
CA LEU A 20 -4.88 26.66 -9.71
C LEU A 20 -6.24 27.35 -9.80
N ARG A 21 -7.08 27.21 -8.76
CA ARG A 21 -8.42 27.78 -8.77
C ARG A 21 -8.43 29.30 -8.60
N PHE A 22 -7.58 29.84 -7.72
CA PHE A 22 -7.68 31.24 -7.30
C PHE A 22 -6.56 32.15 -7.82
N ARG A 23 -5.43 31.61 -8.22
CA ARG A 23 -4.25 32.42 -8.61
C ARG A 23 -3.81 32.23 -10.06
N SER A 24 -4.17 31.14 -10.72
CA SER A 24 -3.67 30.84 -12.09
C SER A 24 -4.31 31.70 -13.18
N GLY A 25 -5.41 32.37 -12.91
CA GLY A 25 -6.19 33.13 -13.93
C GLY A 25 -6.96 32.27 -14.93
N ILE A 26 -6.88 30.92 -14.80
CA ILE A 26 -7.57 29.97 -15.70
C ILE A 26 -9.09 29.99 -15.44
N PHE A 27 -9.49 30.20 -14.21
CA PHE A 27 -10.89 30.19 -13.80
C PHE A 27 -11.37 31.60 -13.45
N VAL A 28 -12.61 31.91 -13.84
CA VAL A 28 -13.25 33.18 -13.49
C VAL A 28 -13.36 33.26 -11.96
N GLN A 29 -12.97 34.40 -11.40
CA GLN A 29 -13.12 34.67 -9.96
C GLN A 29 -14.57 35.00 -9.68
N ASP A 30 -15.26 34.15 -8.91
CA ASP A 30 -16.59 34.43 -8.43
C ASP A 30 -16.53 35.42 -7.24
N ALA A 31 -17.48 36.34 -7.17
CA ALA A 31 -17.67 37.20 -6.00
C ALA A 31 -18.10 36.33 -4.82
N GLY A 32 -17.30 36.28 -3.74
CA GLY A 32 -17.65 35.50 -2.54
C GLY A 32 -16.61 34.43 -2.16
N VAL A 33 -15.34 34.64 -2.52
CA VAL A 33 -14.25 33.73 -2.13
C VAL A 33 -14.04 33.80 -0.62
N LEU A 34 -14.04 32.64 0.03
CA LEU A 34 -13.71 32.52 1.45
C LEU A 34 -12.28 33.00 1.74
N PRO A 35 -12.03 33.54 2.94
CA PRO A 35 -10.67 33.91 3.34
C PRO A 35 -9.74 32.69 3.29
N VAL A 36 -8.51 32.94 2.89
CA VAL A 36 -7.47 31.91 2.72
C VAL A 36 -7.30 31.05 3.97
N GLN A 37 -7.44 31.67 5.15
CA GLN A 37 -7.36 31.00 6.44
C GLN A 37 -8.35 29.85 6.59
N THR A 38 -9.58 29.99 6.05
CA THR A 38 -10.60 28.94 6.09
C THR A 38 -10.20 27.71 5.26
N TYR A 39 -9.56 27.95 4.11
CA TYR A 39 -9.02 26.84 3.31
C TYR A 39 -7.88 26.12 4.04
N PHE A 40 -7.00 26.86 4.70
CA PHE A 40 -5.88 26.26 5.44
C PHE A 40 -6.34 25.51 6.70
N SER A 41 -7.32 26.01 7.41
CA SER A 41 -7.87 25.30 8.58
C SER A 41 -8.56 23.99 8.21
N ALA A 42 -9.14 23.90 7.01
CA ALA A 42 -9.72 22.65 6.52
C ALA A 42 -8.69 21.51 6.38
N LEU A 43 -7.43 21.83 6.08
CA LEU A 43 -6.35 20.83 5.97
C LEU A 43 -6.14 20.04 7.27
N PHE A 44 -6.36 20.68 8.42
CA PHE A 44 -6.23 20.03 9.72
C PHE A 44 -7.19 18.84 9.88
N PHE A 45 -8.33 18.89 9.20
CA PHE A 45 -9.32 17.79 9.17
C PHE A 45 -9.15 16.88 7.98
N ILE A 46 -8.78 17.44 6.82
CA ILE A 46 -8.63 16.68 5.56
C ILE A 46 -7.49 15.66 5.67
N ILE A 47 -6.29 16.08 6.14
CA ILE A 47 -5.13 15.19 6.21
C ILE A 47 -5.42 13.96 7.08
N PRO A 48 -5.78 14.08 8.37
CA PRO A 48 -6.04 12.89 9.18
C PRO A 48 -7.21 12.05 8.65
N GLY A 49 -8.26 12.69 8.10
CA GLY A 49 -9.39 11.99 7.49
C GLY A 49 -8.97 11.10 6.33
N TYR A 50 -8.16 11.61 5.41
CA TYR A 50 -7.64 10.83 4.28
C TYR A 50 -6.66 9.74 4.73
N LEU A 51 -5.79 10.02 5.70
CA LEU A 51 -4.87 9.00 6.24
C LEU A 51 -5.62 7.83 6.89
N LEU A 52 -6.70 8.11 7.62
CA LEU A 52 -7.58 7.08 8.18
C LEU A 52 -8.25 6.26 7.08
N LEU A 53 -8.75 6.90 6.02
CA LEU A 53 -9.32 6.21 4.88
C LEU A 53 -8.27 5.32 4.19
N TYR A 54 -7.06 5.83 3.94
CA TYR A 54 -5.99 5.04 3.33
C TYR A 54 -5.60 3.83 4.18
N SER A 55 -5.62 3.96 5.50
CA SER A 55 -5.42 2.85 6.42
C SER A 55 -6.56 1.81 6.31
N SER A 56 -7.81 2.26 6.29
CA SER A 56 -9.00 1.41 6.17
C SER A 56 -9.03 0.63 4.85
N PHE A 57 -8.59 1.25 3.76
CA PHE A 57 -8.41 0.58 2.46
C PHE A 57 -7.12 -0.25 2.35
N GLN A 58 -6.42 -0.44 3.48
CA GLN A 58 -5.19 -1.23 3.55
C GLN A 58 -4.11 -0.78 2.54
N LEU A 59 -4.05 0.52 2.24
CA LEU A 59 -3.05 1.08 1.33
C LEU A 59 -1.64 1.09 1.94
N TYR A 60 -1.52 0.90 3.26
CA TYR A 60 -0.24 0.82 3.98
C TYR A 60 0.28 -0.60 4.17
N MET A 61 -0.51 -1.62 3.82
CA MET A 61 -0.01 -2.99 3.90
C MET A 61 1.00 -3.28 2.78
N PRO A 62 2.16 -3.85 3.12
CA PRO A 62 3.21 -4.16 2.14
C PRO A 62 2.79 -5.36 1.29
N ARG A 63 2.10 -5.10 0.19
CA ARG A 63 1.69 -6.14 -0.76
C ARG A 63 2.67 -6.18 -1.95
N ARG A 64 3.70 -7.04 -1.86
CA ARG A 64 4.73 -7.18 -2.91
C ARG A 64 4.17 -7.61 -4.28
N ILE A 65 3.03 -8.28 -4.27
CA ILE A 65 2.41 -8.95 -5.45
C ILE A 65 1.21 -8.17 -6.01
N LYS A 66 0.76 -7.07 -5.35
CA LYS A 66 -0.43 -6.33 -5.77
C LYS A 66 -0.28 -5.72 -7.18
N SER A 67 -1.34 -5.85 -7.99
CA SER A 67 -1.39 -5.22 -9.32
C SER A 67 -1.56 -3.69 -9.21
N TYR A 68 -0.94 -2.93 -10.12
CA TYR A 68 -1.13 -1.47 -10.24
C TYR A 68 -2.59 -1.05 -10.40
N ARG A 69 -3.37 -1.86 -11.14
CA ARG A 69 -4.79 -1.56 -11.36
C ARG A 69 -5.60 -1.63 -10.07
N GLN A 70 -5.33 -2.62 -9.23
CA GLN A 70 -5.99 -2.75 -7.91
C GLN A 70 -5.61 -1.60 -6.98
N GLU A 71 -4.34 -1.21 -6.98
CA GLU A 71 -3.85 -0.10 -6.18
C GLU A 71 -4.49 1.23 -6.61
N LEU A 72 -4.57 1.49 -7.92
CA LEU A 72 -5.26 2.66 -8.46
C LEU A 72 -6.75 2.69 -8.07
N TRP A 73 -7.43 1.55 -8.15
CA TRP A 73 -8.84 1.47 -7.74
C TRP A 73 -9.04 1.75 -6.26
N ASP A 74 -8.16 1.27 -5.39
CA ASP A 74 -8.24 1.54 -3.96
C ASP A 74 -7.97 3.01 -3.65
N ILE A 75 -7.04 3.66 -4.37
CA ILE A 75 -6.79 5.10 -4.29
C ILE A 75 -8.04 5.88 -4.72
N ILE A 76 -8.64 5.53 -5.86
CA ILE A 76 -9.85 6.20 -6.36
C ILE A 76 -11.00 6.07 -5.38
N ARG A 77 -11.23 4.87 -4.84
CA ARG A 77 -12.30 4.62 -3.86
C ARG A 77 -12.09 5.41 -2.58
N ALA A 78 -10.88 5.36 -2.02
CA ALA A 78 -10.54 6.09 -0.80
C ALA A 78 -10.72 7.61 -0.99
N ASN A 79 -10.24 8.15 -2.11
CA ASN A 79 -10.40 9.56 -2.44
C ASN A 79 -11.86 9.95 -2.70
N GLY A 80 -12.63 9.10 -3.39
CA GLY A 80 -14.04 9.33 -3.63
C GLY A 80 -14.85 9.40 -2.34
N ILE A 81 -14.64 8.45 -1.43
CA ILE A 81 -15.28 8.45 -0.10
C ILE A 81 -14.84 9.67 0.70
N GLY A 82 -13.54 10.02 0.69
CA GLY A 82 -13.02 11.20 1.35
C GLY A 82 -13.65 12.50 0.85
N LEU A 83 -13.78 12.64 -0.46
CA LEU A 83 -14.45 13.79 -1.07
C LEU A 83 -15.93 13.86 -0.67
N MET A 84 -16.65 12.74 -0.73
CA MET A 84 -18.06 12.69 -0.32
C MET A 84 -18.23 13.02 1.17
N ALA A 85 -17.39 12.47 2.03
CA ALA A 85 -17.41 12.78 3.46
C ALA A 85 -17.14 14.26 3.72
N PHE A 86 -16.17 14.86 3.01
CA PHE A 86 -15.86 16.26 3.15
C PHE A 86 -17.01 17.16 2.68
N ILE A 87 -17.63 16.86 1.55
CA ILE A 87 -18.82 17.58 1.06
C ILE A 87 -19.97 17.48 2.08
N LEU A 88 -20.17 16.30 2.68
CA LEU A 88 -21.19 16.09 3.70
C LEU A 88 -20.92 16.96 4.94
N VAL A 89 -19.66 17.04 5.39
CA VAL A 89 -19.26 17.92 6.50
C VAL A 89 -19.54 19.38 6.17
N LEU A 90 -19.17 19.86 4.97
CA LEU A 90 -19.44 21.22 4.52
C LEU A 90 -20.96 21.53 4.51
N TYR A 91 -21.77 20.55 4.11
CA TYR A 91 -23.22 20.67 4.12
C TYR A 91 -23.78 20.86 5.55
N PHE A 92 -23.33 20.04 6.51
CA PHE A 92 -23.78 20.15 7.91
C PHE A 92 -23.33 21.44 8.57
N ILE A 93 -22.16 21.98 8.25
CA ILE A 93 -21.64 23.24 8.76
C ILE A 93 -22.29 24.44 8.03
N LYS A 94 -23.13 24.20 7.03
CA LYS A 94 -23.75 25.22 6.15
C LYS A 94 -22.73 26.12 5.46
N GLN A 95 -21.57 25.55 5.08
CA GLN A 95 -20.51 26.29 4.40
C GLN A 95 -20.73 26.28 2.88
N GLU A 96 -21.63 27.12 2.41
CA GLU A 96 -22.08 27.15 1.01
C GLU A 96 -21.04 27.77 0.04
N HIS A 97 -20.15 28.60 0.56
CA HIS A 97 -19.18 29.35 -0.24
C HIS A 97 -17.86 28.59 -0.53
N PHE A 98 -17.77 27.33 -0.14
CA PHE A 98 -16.58 26.53 -0.44
C PHE A 98 -16.54 26.16 -1.94
N SER A 99 -15.43 26.42 -2.60
CA SER A 99 -15.33 26.24 -4.06
C SER A 99 -15.42 24.76 -4.47
N ARG A 100 -16.53 24.39 -5.12
CA ARG A 100 -16.73 23.03 -5.66
C ARG A 100 -15.69 22.67 -6.72
N GLN A 101 -15.31 23.66 -7.55
CA GLN A 101 -14.29 23.45 -8.58
C GLN A 101 -12.93 23.12 -7.97
N MET A 102 -12.55 23.80 -6.88
CA MET A 102 -11.33 23.48 -6.15
C MET A 102 -11.34 22.03 -5.62
N LEU A 103 -12.47 21.56 -5.11
CA LEU A 103 -12.59 20.18 -4.63
C LEU A 103 -12.45 19.16 -5.76
N CYS A 104 -13.02 19.42 -6.94
CA CYS A 104 -12.85 18.56 -8.11
C CYS A 104 -11.38 18.52 -8.57
N ILE A 105 -10.71 19.68 -8.61
CA ILE A 105 -9.29 19.76 -8.95
C ILE A 105 -8.47 18.99 -7.91
N PHE A 106 -8.73 19.19 -6.61
CA PHE A 106 -8.06 18.48 -5.54
C PHE A 106 -8.22 16.96 -5.68
N PHE A 107 -9.42 16.48 -5.94
CA PHE A 107 -9.68 15.05 -6.14
C PHE A 107 -8.82 14.45 -7.25
N LEU A 108 -8.77 15.11 -8.42
CA LEU A 108 -7.99 14.63 -9.55
C LEU A 108 -6.48 14.69 -9.30
N VAL A 109 -6.02 15.82 -8.77
CA VAL A 109 -4.59 16.05 -8.49
C VAL A 109 -4.10 15.11 -7.41
N ASN A 110 -4.89 14.90 -6.35
CA ASN A 110 -4.50 14.01 -5.26
C ASN A 110 -4.37 12.56 -5.73
N ILE A 111 -5.35 12.05 -6.50
CA ILE A 111 -5.27 10.70 -7.09
C ILE A 111 -4.02 10.57 -7.96
N PHE A 112 -3.76 11.56 -8.80
CA PHE A 112 -2.61 11.53 -9.69
C PHE A 112 -1.27 11.51 -8.91
N LEU A 113 -1.10 12.41 -7.96
CA LEU A 113 0.13 12.48 -7.15
C LEU A 113 0.34 11.24 -6.28
N GLU A 114 -0.73 10.71 -5.66
CA GLU A 114 -0.70 9.48 -4.90
C GLU A 114 -0.28 8.28 -5.76
N PHE A 115 -0.86 8.16 -6.95
CA PHE A 115 -0.51 7.08 -7.87
C PHE A 115 0.94 7.18 -8.35
N VAL A 116 1.38 8.39 -8.74
CA VAL A 116 2.76 8.64 -9.17
C VAL A 116 3.76 8.34 -8.05
N SER A 117 3.47 8.79 -6.83
CA SER A 117 4.32 8.52 -5.67
C SER A 117 4.51 7.01 -5.44
N ARG A 118 3.41 6.24 -5.42
CA ARG A 118 3.44 4.79 -5.23
C ARG A 118 4.18 4.09 -6.38
N TYR A 119 3.96 4.54 -7.60
CA TYR A 119 4.68 4.02 -8.77
C TYR A 119 6.19 4.25 -8.63
N LEU A 120 6.61 5.44 -8.23
CA LEU A 120 8.03 5.79 -8.04
C LEU A 120 8.66 4.96 -6.92
N ILE A 121 8.03 4.91 -5.74
CA ILE A 121 8.50 4.11 -4.60
C ILE A 121 8.67 2.65 -5.02
N ARG A 122 7.70 2.08 -5.70
CA ARG A 122 7.72 0.69 -6.16
C ARG A 122 8.84 0.45 -7.19
N THR A 123 9.05 1.39 -8.11
CA THR A 123 10.11 1.29 -9.12
C THR A 123 11.49 1.33 -8.47
N VAL A 124 11.69 2.22 -7.49
CA VAL A 124 12.93 2.30 -6.71
C VAL A 124 13.16 0.99 -5.93
N LEU A 125 12.14 0.50 -5.23
CA LEU A 125 12.23 -0.78 -4.49
C LEU A 125 12.55 -1.96 -5.43
N TRP A 126 12.01 -1.99 -6.63
CA TRP A 126 12.37 -3.03 -7.61
C TRP A 126 13.82 -2.98 -8.05
N LYS A 127 14.36 -1.77 -8.28
CA LYS A 127 15.78 -1.62 -8.61
C LYS A 127 16.67 -2.10 -7.47
N ILE A 128 16.34 -1.74 -6.23
CA ILE A 128 17.06 -2.15 -5.02
C ILE A 128 17.03 -3.68 -4.84
N ARG A 129 15.86 -4.30 -5.03
CA ARG A 129 15.70 -5.76 -4.94
C ARG A 129 16.45 -6.53 -6.02
N LYS A 130 16.52 -6.01 -7.24
CA LYS A 130 17.33 -6.61 -8.31
C LYS A 130 18.83 -6.61 -7.99
N GLN A 131 19.29 -5.70 -7.14
CA GLN A 131 20.68 -5.63 -6.67
C GLN A 131 20.95 -6.54 -5.45
N GLY A 132 19.97 -7.40 -5.08
CA GLY A 132 20.12 -8.33 -3.96
C GLY A 132 19.79 -7.73 -2.58
N MET A 133 19.47 -6.43 -2.51
CA MET A 133 19.09 -5.77 -1.26
C MET A 133 17.58 -5.89 -1.01
N ASN A 134 17.16 -5.87 0.26
CA ASN A 134 15.75 -5.94 0.67
C ASN A 134 15.01 -7.16 0.09
N GLN A 135 15.72 -8.30 -0.01
CA GLN A 135 15.13 -9.59 -0.35
C GLN A 135 14.56 -10.25 0.90
N LYS A 136 13.51 -11.04 0.73
CA LYS A 136 12.99 -11.95 1.74
C LYS A 136 13.50 -13.36 1.46
N HIS A 137 14.10 -13.97 2.46
CA HIS A 137 14.54 -15.36 2.40
C HIS A 137 13.40 -16.27 2.83
N ILE A 138 12.93 -17.09 1.90
CA ILE A 138 11.85 -18.03 2.15
C ILE A 138 12.34 -19.47 2.11
N LEU A 139 11.78 -20.28 3.00
CA LEU A 139 11.95 -21.71 3.00
C LEU A 139 10.66 -22.35 2.50
N MET A 140 10.77 -23.23 1.48
CA MET A 140 9.63 -23.99 0.96
C MET A 140 9.60 -25.35 1.63
N VAL A 141 8.45 -25.74 2.20
CA VAL A 141 8.23 -27.07 2.80
C VAL A 141 7.08 -27.77 2.12
N GLY A 142 7.33 -28.99 1.65
CA GLY A 142 6.36 -29.85 1.00
C GLY A 142 6.61 -30.02 -0.50
N GLU A 143 6.20 -31.18 -1.03
CA GLU A 143 6.38 -31.59 -2.42
C GLU A 143 5.02 -31.73 -3.11
N SER A 144 4.35 -30.60 -3.32
CA SER A 144 3.08 -30.53 -4.02
C SER A 144 3.23 -29.81 -5.37
N LYS A 145 2.28 -30.06 -6.27
CA LYS A 145 2.19 -29.32 -7.53
C LYS A 145 2.03 -27.81 -7.31
N ALA A 146 1.43 -27.43 -6.19
CA ALA A 146 1.30 -26.02 -5.78
C ALA A 146 2.66 -25.42 -5.39
N ALA A 147 3.54 -26.17 -4.72
CA ALA A 147 4.90 -25.75 -4.38
C ALA A 147 5.71 -25.44 -5.64
N GLU A 148 5.69 -26.34 -6.64
CA GLU A 148 6.39 -26.15 -7.91
C GLU A 148 5.89 -24.91 -8.65
N GLN A 149 4.57 -24.76 -8.79
CA GLN A 149 3.96 -23.59 -9.42
C GLN A 149 4.30 -22.28 -8.70
N TYR A 150 4.36 -22.30 -7.39
CA TYR A 150 4.72 -21.13 -6.59
C TYR A 150 6.19 -20.75 -6.81
N MET A 151 7.10 -21.73 -6.76
CA MET A 151 8.53 -21.51 -7.03
C MET A 151 8.77 -20.99 -8.44
N ASP A 152 8.08 -21.52 -9.44
CA ASP A 152 8.20 -21.06 -10.83
C ASP A 152 7.71 -19.60 -10.97
N ARG A 153 6.62 -19.24 -10.30
CA ARG A 153 6.16 -17.85 -10.26
C ARG A 153 7.19 -16.91 -9.63
N LEU A 154 7.86 -17.33 -8.57
CA LEU A 154 8.91 -16.55 -7.93
C LEU A 154 10.12 -16.37 -8.86
N ARG A 155 10.56 -17.44 -9.53
CA ARG A 155 11.65 -17.40 -10.51
C ARG A 155 11.35 -16.47 -11.69
N GLN A 156 10.10 -16.48 -12.18
CA GLN A 156 9.64 -15.60 -13.27
C GLN A 156 9.51 -14.15 -12.86
N ASN A 157 9.43 -13.86 -11.55
CA ASN A 157 9.19 -12.51 -11.02
C ASN A 157 10.25 -12.08 -10.00
N PRO A 158 11.52 -11.93 -10.37
CA PRO A 158 12.60 -11.54 -9.43
C PRO A 158 12.40 -10.17 -8.79
N LYS A 159 11.56 -9.33 -9.41
CA LYS A 159 11.15 -8.02 -8.90
C LYS A 159 10.36 -8.06 -7.58
N TRP A 160 9.79 -9.21 -7.22
CA TRP A 160 9.11 -9.39 -5.94
C TRP A 160 10.10 -9.45 -4.76
N GLY A 161 11.37 -9.77 -5.05
CA GLY A 161 12.43 -9.78 -4.05
C GLY A 161 12.28 -10.94 -3.05
N TYR A 162 11.82 -12.09 -3.50
CA TYR A 162 11.84 -13.34 -2.76
C TYR A 162 13.02 -14.19 -3.23
N HIS A 163 13.79 -14.68 -2.28
CA HIS A 163 14.87 -15.64 -2.51
C HIS A 163 14.51 -16.96 -1.83
N VAL A 164 14.37 -18.03 -2.61
CA VAL A 164 14.13 -19.37 -2.08
C VAL A 164 15.46 -19.89 -1.55
N PHE A 165 15.60 -19.95 -0.23
CA PHE A 165 16.79 -20.43 0.45
C PHE A 165 16.97 -21.95 0.24
N ALA A 166 15.90 -22.72 0.50
CA ALA A 166 15.87 -24.14 0.28
C ALA A 166 14.44 -24.64 0.04
N HIS A 167 14.34 -25.83 -0.54
CA HIS A 167 13.09 -26.57 -0.70
C HIS A 167 13.21 -27.90 0.04
N LEU A 168 12.46 -28.04 1.12
CA LEU A 168 12.40 -29.25 1.93
C LEU A 168 11.22 -30.11 1.50
N LYS A 169 11.50 -31.38 1.23
CA LYS A 169 10.46 -32.38 0.96
C LYS A 169 9.78 -32.83 2.25
N ASP A 170 10.57 -32.98 3.32
CA ASP A 170 10.16 -33.47 4.61
C ASP A 170 10.56 -32.50 5.74
N GLU A 171 9.84 -32.60 6.85
CA GLU A 171 9.99 -31.76 8.03
C GLU A 171 11.25 -32.02 8.86
N GLU A 172 11.90 -33.19 8.69
CA GLU A 172 13.00 -33.66 9.55
C GLU A 172 14.20 -32.67 9.65
N LYS A 173 14.42 -31.88 8.60
CA LYS A 173 15.52 -30.90 8.56
C LYS A 173 15.09 -29.48 8.90
N LEU A 174 13.79 -29.28 9.17
CA LEU A 174 13.21 -27.95 9.34
C LEU A 174 13.82 -27.21 10.55
N GLU A 175 13.81 -27.84 11.73
CA GLU A 175 14.36 -27.26 12.97
C GLU A 175 15.81 -26.81 12.79
N ARG A 176 16.64 -27.69 12.24
CA ARG A 176 18.07 -27.43 12.04
C ARG A 176 18.34 -26.27 11.08
N ILE A 177 17.47 -26.08 10.08
CA ILE A 177 17.61 -25.00 9.10
C ILE A 177 17.12 -23.68 9.70
N LEU A 178 16.06 -23.72 10.51
CA LEU A 178 15.54 -22.52 11.18
C LEU A 178 16.51 -21.99 12.24
N GLU A 179 17.17 -22.88 13.00
CA GLU A 179 18.15 -22.49 14.04
C GLU A 179 19.43 -21.87 13.45
N GLY A 180 19.82 -22.24 12.24
CA GLY A 180 21.09 -21.83 11.62
C GLY A 180 21.00 -20.67 10.64
N ASN A 181 19.81 -20.18 10.29
CA ASN A 181 19.65 -19.18 9.23
C ASN A 181 18.57 -18.16 9.57
N GLU A 182 18.82 -16.91 9.19
CA GLU A 182 17.83 -15.84 9.25
C GLU A 182 16.84 -15.97 8.09
N LEU A 183 15.70 -16.60 8.36
CA LEU A 183 14.61 -16.76 7.41
C LEU A 183 13.46 -15.81 7.75
N ASP A 184 12.89 -15.18 6.74
CA ASP A 184 11.77 -14.26 6.91
C ASP A 184 10.42 -14.97 6.94
N GLU A 185 10.28 -16.06 6.17
CA GLU A 185 8.98 -16.71 5.95
C GLU A 185 9.15 -18.18 5.55
N VAL A 186 8.28 -19.05 6.06
CA VAL A 186 8.18 -20.45 5.66
C VAL A 186 6.90 -20.64 4.89
N VAL A 187 7.01 -21.09 3.64
CA VAL A 187 5.84 -21.39 2.80
C VAL A 187 5.58 -22.89 2.82
N ILE A 188 4.40 -23.26 3.32
CA ILE A 188 3.99 -24.66 3.50
C ILE A 188 3.07 -25.04 2.33
N ALA A 189 3.46 -26.05 1.54
CA ALA A 189 2.65 -26.53 0.42
C ALA A 189 2.70 -28.07 0.39
N LEU A 190 1.99 -28.68 1.32
CA LEU A 190 1.91 -30.14 1.50
C LEU A 190 0.95 -30.79 0.50
N ARG A 191 1.14 -32.10 0.24
CA ARG A 191 0.12 -32.93 -0.38
C ARG A 191 -0.98 -33.26 0.63
N ALA A 192 -2.16 -33.62 0.15
CA ALA A 192 -3.29 -33.98 1.01
C ALA A 192 -2.93 -35.11 2.01
N GLU A 193 -2.09 -36.03 1.61
CA GLU A 193 -1.62 -37.17 2.41
C GLU A 193 -0.73 -36.74 3.60
N ASP A 194 -0.03 -35.61 3.44
CA ASP A 194 0.92 -35.08 4.42
C ASP A 194 0.31 -34.01 5.37
N TYR A 195 -1.00 -33.71 5.25
CA TYR A 195 -1.65 -32.70 6.08
C TYR A 195 -1.54 -32.96 7.60
N GLY A 196 -1.40 -34.22 8.01
CA GLY A 196 -1.16 -34.55 9.41
C GLY A 196 0.14 -33.99 10.00
N LYS A 197 1.10 -33.57 9.15
CA LYS A 197 2.37 -32.95 9.56
C LYS A 197 2.26 -31.43 9.74
N LEU A 198 1.15 -30.81 9.26
CA LEU A 198 1.00 -29.36 9.22
C LEU A 198 1.13 -28.72 10.61
N GLU A 199 0.44 -29.26 11.60
CA GLU A 199 0.45 -28.73 12.98
C GLU A 199 1.86 -28.71 13.56
N ARG A 200 2.62 -29.78 13.35
CA ARG A 200 4.01 -29.86 13.81
C ARG A 200 4.91 -28.86 13.10
N ILE A 201 4.76 -28.68 11.77
CA ILE A 201 5.54 -27.71 10.99
C ILE A 201 5.27 -26.29 11.50
N VAL A 202 4.00 -25.95 11.74
CA VAL A 202 3.60 -24.62 12.24
C VAL A 202 4.18 -24.40 13.64
N ASP A 203 4.06 -25.37 14.55
CA ASP A 203 4.60 -25.27 15.92
C ASP A 203 6.12 -25.03 15.92
N VAL A 204 6.86 -25.72 15.05
CA VAL A 204 8.31 -25.52 14.89
C VAL A 204 8.62 -24.11 14.37
N CYS A 205 7.85 -23.62 13.40
CA CYS A 205 8.04 -22.26 12.87
C CYS A 205 7.70 -21.17 13.90
N GLU A 206 6.62 -21.36 14.68
CA GLU A 206 6.24 -20.43 15.75
C GLU A 206 7.31 -20.36 16.85
N LYS A 207 7.87 -21.52 17.26
CA LYS A 207 8.97 -21.58 18.23
C LYS A 207 10.22 -20.87 17.73
N ALA A 208 10.49 -20.93 16.43
CA ALA A 208 11.59 -20.23 15.80
C ALA A 208 11.29 -18.74 15.53
N GLY A 209 10.05 -18.27 15.74
CA GLY A 209 9.62 -16.89 15.48
C GLY A 209 9.54 -16.54 14.00
N VAL A 210 9.41 -17.53 13.11
CA VAL A 210 9.33 -17.34 11.67
C VAL A 210 7.87 -17.41 11.20
N HIS A 211 7.46 -16.47 10.35
CA HIS A 211 6.10 -16.45 9.80
C HIS A 211 5.85 -17.61 8.82
N THR A 212 4.63 -18.15 8.86
CA THR A 212 4.15 -19.22 7.97
C THR A 212 2.98 -18.75 7.12
#